data_74a445f9764068ceaee964756fc2f53f
#
_entry.id   74a445f9764068ceaee964756fc2f53f
#
_cell.length_a   1.000
_cell.length_b   1.000
_cell.length_c   1.000
_cell.angle_alpha   90.00
_cell.angle_beta   90.00
_cell.angle_gamma   90.00
#
_symmetry.space_group_name_H-M   'P 1'
#
loop_
_entity.id
_entity.type
_entity.pdbx_description
1 polymer ?
#
loop_
_entity_poly.entity_id
_entity_poly.type
_entity_poly.pdbx_seq_one_letter_code
_entity_poly.pdbx_strand_id
1 'polypeptide(L)'
;MSQSFDARLTRRQFLASTTAGAALIALHPYSLHAAAGQAHLRLLETTDLHVHVFPYDYYADKPVDTVGLARTASIVRQIRAEASNTLLLDNGDFLQGNPMGDYIAYERGMAEGDLHPVIAAMNTLGFDAGTI
;
A
#
# COMPACT_ATOMS: atom_id res chain seq x y z
N MET A 1 -29.71 41.69 2.21
CA MET A 1 -28.38 42.30 2.41
C MET A 1 -27.48 41.28 3.08
N SER A 2 -26.70 40.58 2.27
CA SER A 2 -25.73 39.57 2.75
C SER A 2 -24.35 40.25 2.79
N GLN A 3 -23.79 40.43 3.98
CA GLN A 3 -22.42 40.90 4.13
C GLN A 3 -21.49 39.67 4.10
N SER A 4 -20.76 39.51 3.03
CA SER A 4 -19.64 38.58 2.94
C SER A 4 -18.44 39.17 3.70
N PHE A 5 -18.07 38.54 4.82
CA PHE A 5 -16.84 38.84 5.53
C PHE A 5 -15.65 38.23 4.75
N ASP A 6 -14.99 39.06 3.96
CA ASP A 6 -13.74 38.69 3.28
C ASP A 6 -12.56 39.03 4.20
N ALA A 7 -12.27 38.17 5.15
CA ALA A 7 -11.15 38.31 6.09
C ALA A 7 -9.84 37.87 5.45
N ARG A 8 -9.25 38.74 4.61
CA ARG A 8 -7.88 38.48 4.09
C ARG A 8 -6.87 38.86 5.18
N LEU A 9 -6.28 37.83 5.78
CA LEU A 9 -5.15 37.99 6.68
C LEU A 9 -3.94 38.59 5.93
N THR A 10 -3.40 39.69 6.44
CA THR A 10 -2.17 40.25 5.93
C THR A 10 -0.96 39.37 6.31
N ARG A 11 0.13 39.38 5.52
CA ARG A 11 1.38 38.68 5.84
C ARG A 11 1.87 38.93 7.27
N ARG A 12 1.69 40.16 7.77
CA ARG A 12 2.11 40.54 9.12
C ARG A 12 1.25 39.89 10.20
N GLN A 13 -0.05 39.75 9.97
CA GLN A 13 -0.99 39.09 10.88
C GLN A 13 -0.74 37.55 10.87
N PHE A 14 -0.45 36.99 9.72
CA PHE A 14 -0.08 35.57 9.62
C PHE A 14 1.22 35.24 10.38
N LEU A 15 2.26 36.08 10.20
CA LEU A 15 3.52 35.90 10.92
C LEU A 15 3.37 36.14 12.44
N ALA A 16 2.55 37.07 12.85
CA ALA A 16 2.27 37.31 14.27
C ALA A 16 1.49 36.15 14.92
N SER A 17 0.56 35.55 14.20
CA SER A 17 -0.18 34.40 14.71
C SER A 17 0.66 33.10 14.78
N THR A 18 1.62 32.91 13.87
CA THR A 18 2.56 31.76 13.93
C THR A 18 3.57 31.92 15.06
N THR A 19 4.08 33.12 15.33
CA THR A 19 5.00 33.33 16.45
C THR A 19 4.31 33.20 17.80
N ALA A 20 3.05 33.62 17.95
CA ALA A 20 2.28 33.43 19.18
C ALA A 20 1.97 31.92 19.42
N GLY A 21 1.68 31.16 18.37
CA GLY A 21 1.48 29.71 18.44
C GLY A 21 2.75 28.97 18.86
N ALA A 22 3.90 29.36 18.31
CA ALA A 22 5.19 28.75 18.65
C ALA A 22 5.62 29.12 20.10
N ALA A 23 5.33 30.31 20.59
CA ALA A 23 5.62 30.69 21.96
C ALA A 23 4.75 29.93 22.99
N LEU A 24 3.49 29.64 22.66
CA LEU A 24 2.60 28.82 23.50
C LEU A 24 3.09 27.35 23.61
N ILE A 25 3.66 26.80 22.54
CA ILE A 25 4.28 25.46 22.56
C ILE A 25 5.54 25.44 23.41
N ALA A 26 6.34 26.55 23.39
CA ALA A 26 7.57 26.65 24.17
C ALA A 26 7.32 26.89 25.67
N LEU A 27 6.19 27.48 26.06
CA LEU A 27 5.84 27.80 27.46
C LEU A 27 5.13 26.64 28.20
N HIS A 28 4.63 25.66 27.49
CA HIS A 28 4.13 24.42 28.09
C HIS A 28 5.22 23.37 27.99
N PRO A 29 5.82 22.94 29.09
CA PRO A 29 6.58 21.70 29.08
C PRO A 29 5.55 20.58 28.90
N TYR A 30 5.16 20.32 27.67
CA TYR A 30 4.61 19.01 27.36
C TYR A 30 5.76 18.05 27.64
N SER A 31 5.73 17.46 28.82
CA SER A 31 6.41 16.19 29.00
C SER A 31 5.77 15.26 27.98
N LEU A 32 6.32 15.22 26.77
CA LEU A 32 6.17 14.09 25.89
C LEU A 32 6.84 12.94 26.62
N HIS A 33 6.13 12.43 27.63
CA HIS A 33 6.35 11.06 28.05
C HIS A 33 5.93 10.24 26.83
N ALA A 34 6.87 10.10 25.90
CA ALA A 34 6.84 8.94 25.05
C ALA A 34 6.84 7.80 26.06
N ALA A 35 5.66 7.29 26.38
CA ALA A 35 5.59 5.99 26.99
C ALA A 35 6.54 5.16 26.11
N ALA A 36 7.57 4.56 26.73
CA ALA A 36 8.49 3.68 26.03
C ALA A 36 7.72 2.41 25.66
N GLY A 37 6.69 2.59 24.84
CA GLY A 37 5.92 1.52 24.24
C GLY A 37 6.72 1.05 23.04
N GLN A 38 7.13 -0.18 23.06
CA GLN A 38 7.66 -0.84 21.88
C GLN A 38 6.48 -1.06 20.92
N ALA A 39 6.59 -0.54 19.70
CA ALA A 39 5.70 -0.90 18.61
C ALA A 39 6.40 -1.96 17.76
N HIS A 40 5.74 -3.08 17.56
CA HIS A 40 6.22 -4.13 16.64
C HIS A 40 5.49 -3.95 15.31
N LEU A 41 6.26 -3.76 14.25
CA LEU A 41 5.79 -3.74 12.87
C LEU A 41 6.43 -4.93 12.14
N ARG A 42 5.61 -5.74 11.46
CA ARG A 42 6.09 -6.71 10.48
C ARG A 42 5.90 -6.16 9.08
N LEU A 43 7.00 -6.07 8.36
CA LEU A 43 7.01 -5.74 6.93
C LEU A 43 7.09 -7.04 6.15
N LEU A 44 6.12 -7.25 5.26
CA LEU A 44 6.08 -8.33 4.31
C LEU A 44 6.32 -7.74 2.93
N GLU A 45 7.13 -8.39 2.15
CA GLU A 45 7.48 -7.95 0.80
C GLU A 45 7.35 -9.11 -0.17
N THR A 46 6.80 -8.82 -1.34
CA THR A 46 6.85 -9.67 -2.52
C THR A 46 7.53 -8.92 -3.66
N THR A 47 8.07 -9.67 -4.61
CA THR A 47 8.68 -9.14 -5.82
C THR A 47 8.52 -10.17 -6.93
N ASP A 48 8.59 -9.72 -8.18
CA ASP A 48 8.65 -10.61 -9.35
C ASP A 48 7.51 -11.65 -9.37
N LEU A 49 6.28 -11.23 -9.10
CA LEU A 49 5.12 -12.14 -9.10
C LEU A 49 4.79 -12.67 -10.50
N HIS A 50 5.21 -11.98 -11.57
CA HIS A 50 5.08 -12.41 -12.97
C HIS A 50 3.72 -13.00 -13.32
N VAL A 51 2.63 -12.39 -12.84
CA VAL A 51 1.24 -12.86 -13.02
C VAL A 51 0.96 -14.27 -12.47
N HIS A 52 1.86 -14.84 -11.67
CA HIS A 52 1.63 -16.14 -11.04
C HIS A 52 0.63 -16.02 -9.87
N VAL A 53 -0.67 -15.93 -10.22
CA VAL A 53 -1.76 -15.89 -9.22
C VAL A 53 -1.97 -17.29 -8.62
N PHE A 54 -1.98 -18.30 -9.44
CA PHE A 54 -2.20 -19.70 -9.04
C PHE A 54 -0.91 -20.51 -9.00
N PRO A 55 -0.87 -21.61 -8.24
CA PRO A 55 0.25 -22.55 -8.24
C PRO A 55 0.22 -23.42 -9.51
N TYR A 56 0.53 -22.81 -10.64
CA TYR A 56 0.42 -23.44 -11.95
C TYR A 56 1.54 -22.96 -12.88
N ASP A 57 2.19 -23.92 -13.56
CA ASP A 57 3.14 -23.67 -14.63
C ASP A 57 2.39 -23.62 -15.96
N TYR A 58 2.19 -22.43 -16.50
CA TYR A 58 1.46 -22.21 -17.75
C TYR A 58 2.25 -22.63 -19.00
N TYR A 59 3.59 -22.81 -18.90
CA TYR A 59 4.40 -23.34 -19.99
C TYR A 59 4.36 -24.86 -20.05
N ALA A 60 4.40 -25.51 -18.90
CA ALA A 60 4.35 -26.96 -18.79
C ALA A 60 2.93 -27.52 -18.67
N ASP A 61 1.92 -26.64 -18.60
CA ASP A 61 0.48 -26.96 -18.48
C ASP A 61 0.18 -27.94 -17.32
N LYS A 62 0.71 -27.63 -16.13
CA LYS A 62 0.56 -28.50 -14.95
C LYS A 62 0.62 -27.74 -13.63
N PRO A 63 -0.02 -28.26 -12.57
CA PRO A 63 0.15 -27.72 -11.23
C PRO A 63 1.61 -27.80 -10.77
N VAL A 64 2.06 -26.77 -10.02
CA VAL A 64 3.37 -26.72 -9.36
C VAL A 64 3.22 -26.18 -7.95
N ASP A 65 4.22 -26.42 -7.11
CA ASP A 65 4.24 -25.96 -5.72
C ASP A 65 5.29 -24.89 -5.43
N THR A 66 5.97 -24.40 -6.47
CA THR A 66 7.06 -23.42 -6.36
C THR A 66 6.65 -21.98 -6.59
N VAL A 67 5.48 -21.74 -7.20
CA VAL A 67 4.97 -20.40 -7.53
C VAL A 67 3.52 -20.22 -7.09
N GLY A 68 3.02 -19.00 -7.19
CA GLY A 68 1.62 -18.65 -7.03
C GLY A 68 1.33 -17.82 -5.78
N LEU A 69 0.79 -16.62 -6.02
CA LEU A 69 0.38 -15.69 -4.96
C LEU A 69 -0.66 -16.33 -4.01
N ALA A 70 -1.50 -17.24 -4.52
CA ALA A 70 -2.45 -17.99 -3.71
C ALA A 70 -1.79 -18.82 -2.60
N ARG A 71 -0.57 -19.29 -2.80
CA ARG A 71 0.21 -19.99 -1.76
C ARG A 71 0.76 -19.00 -0.73
N THR A 72 1.32 -17.89 -1.21
CA THR A 72 1.82 -16.79 -0.37
C THR A 72 0.70 -16.24 0.52
N ALA A 73 -0.53 -16.25 0.04
CA ALA A 73 -1.72 -15.81 0.80
C ALA A 73 -1.89 -16.52 2.15
N SER A 74 -1.54 -17.79 2.23
CA SER A 74 -1.62 -18.56 3.48
C SER A 74 -0.58 -18.08 4.50
N ILE A 75 0.63 -17.78 4.04
CA ILE A 75 1.73 -17.27 4.86
C ILE A 75 1.38 -15.85 5.35
N VAL A 76 0.90 -14.98 4.45
CA VAL A 76 0.48 -13.61 4.80
C VAL A 76 -0.61 -13.63 5.88
N ARG A 77 -1.62 -14.48 5.73
CA ARG A 77 -2.70 -14.63 6.72
C ARG A 77 -2.18 -15.12 8.08
N GLN A 78 -1.27 -16.09 8.08
CA GLN A 78 -0.65 -16.56 9.31
C GLN A 78 0.11 -15.44 10.01
N ILE A 79 0.97 -14.70 9.30
CA ILE A 79 1.76 -13.60 9.88
C ILE A 79 0.85 -12.50 10.41
N ARG A 80 -0.23 -12.16 9.69
CA ARG A 80 -1.23 -11.17 10.15
C ARG A 80 -1.99 -11.63 11.39
N ALA A 81 -2.16 -12.92 11.59
CA ALA A 81 -2.75 -13.45 12.82
C ALA A 81 -1.79 -13.36 14.02
N GLU A 82 -0.47 -13.38 13.78
CA GLU A 82 0.55 -13.31 14.81
C GLU A 82 0.92 -11.87 15.22
N ALA A 83 0.74 -10.89 14.32
CA ALA A 83 1.17 -9.52 14.51
C ALA A 83 0.04 -8.53 14.18
N SER A 84 -0.28 -7.66 15.14
CA SER A 84 -1.33 -6.65 14.99
C SER A 84 -0.99 -5.53 14.01
N ASN A 85 0.30 -5.27 13.78
CA ASN A 85 0.77 -4.25 12.84
C ASN A 85 1.59 -4.94 11.75
N THR A 86 1.04 -4.95 10.54
CA THR A 86 1.69 -5.52 9.36
C THR A 86 1.53 -4.57 8.18
N LEU A 87 2.54 -4.50 7.33
CA LEU A 87 2.47 -3.91 5.99
C LEU A 87 2.84 -5.00 4.99
N LEU A 88 2.10 -5.06 3.89
CA LEU A 88 2.37 -5.96 2.77
C LEU A 88 2.64 -5.12 1.53
N LEU A 89 3.86 -5.16 1.04
CA LEU A 89 4.34 -4.36 -0.08
C LEU A 89 4.74 -5.26 -1.24
N ASP A 90 4.73 -4.70 -2.44
CA ASP A 90 5.28 -5.36 -3.63
C ASP A 90 6.34 -4.47 -4.27
N ASN A 91 7.49 -5.03 -4.61
CA ASN A 91 8.62 -4.32 -5.20
C ASN A 91 8.60 -4.29 -6.75
N GLY A 92 7.51 -4.72 -7.35
CA GLY A 92 7.28 -4.63 -8.79
C GLY A 92 7.48 -5.92 -9.56
N ASP A 93 7.46 -5.80 -10.88
CA ASP A 93 7.52 -6.88 -11.86
C ASP A 93 6.44 -7.96 -11.68
N PHE A 94 5.19 -7.51 -11.51
CA PHE A 94 4.06 -8.41 -11.31
C PHE A 94 3.10 -8.50 -12.52
N LEU A 95 3.20 -7.59 -13.53
CA LEU A 95 2.21 -7.48 -14.62
C LEU A 95 2.51 -8.35 -15.83
N GLN A 96 3.70 -8.91 -15.96
CA GLN A 96 4.15 -9.69 -17.11
C GLN A 96 5.02 -10.87 -16.67
N GLY A 97 5.37 -11.76 -17.62
CA GLY A 97 6.39 -12.78 -17.38
C GLY A 97 5.87 -14.22 -17.42
N ASN A 98 4.61 -14.46 -17.78
CA ASN A 98 4.09 -15.79 -18.07
C ASN A 98 2.97 -15.77 -19.12
N PRO A 99 2.56 -16.92 -19.69
CA PRO A 99 1.52 -16.99 -20.72
C PRO A 99 0.18 -16.38 -20.31
N MET A 100 -0.18 -16.37 -19.03
CA MET A 100 -1.38 -15.68 -18.56
C MET A 100 -1.27 -14.17 -18.72
N GLY A 101 -0.09 -13.60 -18.41
CA GLY A 101 0.18 -12.18 -18.62
C GLY A 101 0.15 -11.81 -20.10
N ASP A 102 0.79 -12.61 -20.93
CA ASP A 102 0.83 -12.41 -22.38
C ASP A 102 -0.57 -12.49 -22.99
N TYR A 103 -1.37 -13.45 -22.59
CA TYR A 103 -2.77 -13.57 -23.02
C TYR A 103 -3.60 -12.33 -22.67
N ILE A 104 -3.44 -11.82 -21.45
CA ILE A 104 -4.16 -10.62 -21.01
C ILE A 104 -3.70 -9.38 -21.77
N ALA A 105 -2.39 -9.24 -22.01
CA ALA A 105 -1.81 -8.08 -22.65
C ALA A 105 -2.06 -8.02 -24.16
N TYR A 106 -1.95 -9.16 -24.86
CA TYR A 106 -1.87 -9.18 -26.31
C TYR A 106 -3.06 -9.85 -27.00
N GLU A 107 -3.71 -10.83 -26.37
CA GLU A 107 -4.80 -11.58 -26.99
C GLU A 107 -6.17 -11.09 -26.53
N ARG A 108 -6.45 -11.19 -25.22
CA ARG A 108 -7.70 -10.70 -24.65
C ARG A 108 -7.79 -9.18 -24.69
N GLY A 109 -6.69 -8.51 -24.41
CA GLY A 109 -6.64 -7.09 -24.15
C GLY A 109 -7.31 -6.68 -22.84
N MET A 110 -7.17 -5.41 -22.49
CA MET A 110 -7.83 -4.78 -21.36
C MET A 110 -8.53 -3.51 -21.82
N ALA A 111 -9.82 -3.38 -21.47
CA ALA A 111 -10.59 -2.17 -21.69
C ALA A 111 -10.43 -1.21 -20.50
N GLU A 112 -10.85 0.04 -20.68
CA GLU A 112 -10.93 1.00 -19.59
C GLU A 112 -11.87 0.48 -18.48
N GLY A 113 -11.37 0.46 -17.25
CA GLY A 113 -12.09 -0.08 -16.08
C GLY A 113 -11.87 -1.56 -15.82
N ASP A 114 -11.20 -2.30 -16.71
CA ASP A 114 -10.82 -3.69 -16.44
C ASP A 114 -9.78 -3.75 -15.32
N LEU A 115 -9.94 -4.73 -14.44
CA LEU A 115 -8.99 -5.02 -13.39
C LEU A 115 -8.08 -6.18 -13.80
N HIS A 116 -6.79 -5.94 -13.84
CA HIS A 116 -5.81 -6.99 -14.15
C HIS A 116 -5.87 -8.10 -13.08
N PRO A 117 -5.86 -9.40 -13.45
CA PRO A 117 -6.03 -10.50 -12.51
C PRO A 117 -5.06 -10.51 -11.34
N VAL A 118 -3.78 -10.16 -11.55
CA VAL A 118 -2.81 -10.07 -10.45
C VAL A 118 -3.17 -8.94 -9.50
N ILE A 119 -3.62 -7.78 -10.01
CA ILE A 119 -4.08 -6.67 -9.17
C ILE A 119 -5.32 -7.08 -8.36
N ALA A 120 -6.26 -7.80 -8.98
CA ALA A 120 -7.42 -8.33 -8.26
C ALA A 120 -7.01 -9.26 -7.10
N ALA A 121 -6.02 -10.12 -7.32
CA ALA A 121 -5.46 -10.99 -6.31
C ALA A 121 -4.73 -10.20 -5.21
N MET A 122 -3.91 -9.21 -5.57
CA MET A 122 -3.22 -8.32 -4.62
C MET A 122 -4.23 -7.54 -3.77
N ASN A 123 -5.27 -6.97 -4.36
CA ASN A 123 -6.35 -6.29 -3.65
C ASN A 123 -7.06 -7.23 -2.66
N THR A 124 -7.31 -8.48 -3.07
CA THR A 124 -7.92 -9.50 -2.20
C THR A 124 -7.06 -9.85 -0.99
N LEU A 125 -5.73 -9.81 -1.15
CA LEU A 125 -4.78 -10.02 -0.06
C LEU A 125 -4.52 -8.76 0.77
N GLY A 126 -5.01 -7.60 0.34
CA GLY A 126 -4.81 -6.33 1.02
C GLY A 126 -3.34 -5.89 1.00
N PHE A 127 -2.76 -5.80 -0.18
CA PHE A 127 -1.48 -5.11 -0.34
C PHE A 127 -1.65 -3.63 -0.02
N ASP A 128 -0.72 -3.07 0.71
CA ASP A 128 -0.74 -1.67 1.13
C ASP A 128 -0.14 -0.75 0.06
N ALA A 129 0.88 -1.22 -0.65
CA ALA A 129 1.46 -0.53 -1.80
C ALA A 129 2.22 -1.50 -2.71
N GLY A 130 2.50 -1.06 -3.94
CA GLY A 130 3.35 -1.74 -4.90
C GLY A 130 3.95 -0.76 -5.89
N THR A 131 5.05 -1.15 -6.53
CA THR A 131 5.68 -0.41 -7.63
C THR A 131 5.35 -1.10 -8.96
N ILE A 132 5.33 -0.31 -10.05
CA ILE A 132 5.14 -0.79 -11.43
C ILE A 132 6.41 -0.54 -12.20
#